data_78300d2335e731fd8e8ca121152993b0
#
_entry.id   78300d2335e731fd8e8ca121152993b0
#
_cell.length_a   1.000
_cell.length_b   1.000
_cell.length_c   1.000
_cell.angle_alpha   90.00
_cell.angle_beta   90.00
_cell.angle_gamma   90.00
#
_symmetry.space_group_name_H-M   'P 1'
#
loop_
_entity.id
_entity.type
_entity.pdbx_description
1 polymer ?
#
loop_
_entity_poly.entity_id
_entity_poly.type
_entity_poly.pdbx_seq_one_letter_code
_entity_poly.pdbx_strand_id
1 'polypeptide(L)'
;MANLITSAQNEAHITPLQDSLWHRSLIGNESCVFSNAEKLALQVMSNTKIRIKSGVGMVQGRFFCIDPGTYDEVTIGNGAQGMARIDLICAKVTQNENGTQSFSWEVIQGESVSSDPQVPSYMEGDLDSGDAAGRLAFATVTLSGIEITATEIVADVMIDDCSMTEAEYDELAELLGISE
;
A
#
# COMPACT_ATOMS: atom_id res chain seq x y z
N MET A 1 0.94 -10.66 29.92
CA MET A 1 1.19 -9.61 30.94
C MET A 1 1.27 -8.29 30.20
N ALA A 2 0.54 -7.26 30.61
CA ALA A 2 0.57 -5.96 29.94
C ALA A 2 1.89 -5.23 30.27
N ASN A 3 2.50 -4.63 29.27
CA ASN A 3 3.75 -3.87 29.38
C ASN A 3 3.53 -2.41 29.01
N LEU A 4 4.23 -1.51 29.69
CA LEU A 4 4.31 -0.11 29.27
C LEU A 4 5.23 0.03 28.06
N ILE A 5 4.77 0.75 27.02
CA ILE A 5 5.53 0.98 25.79
C ILE A 5 6.62 2.05 25.97
N THR A 6 6.52 2.90 27.00
CA THR A 6 7.33 4.12 27.17
C THR A 6 7.98 4.19 28.54
N SER A 7 8.94 3.34 28.90
CA SER A 7 9.45 3.41 30.29
C SER A 7 10.94 3.20 30.50
N ALA A 8 11.74 2.89 29.50
CA ALA A 8 13.14 2.58 29.74
C ALA A 8 14.08 3.77 29.54
N GLN A 9 15.00 3.98 30.45
CA GLN A 9 16.12 4.93 30.27
C GLN A 9 17.25 4.24 29.52
N ASN A 10 17.64 4.79 28.36
CA ASN A 10 18.79 4.36 27.54
C ASN A 10 18.70 3.00 26.85
N GLU A 11 17.53 2.40 26.74
CA GLU A 11 17.32 1.18 25.94
C GLU A 11 16.29 1.43 24.82
N ALA A 12 16.40 0.71 23.72
CA ALA A 12 15.35 0.66 22.71
C ALA A 12 14.08 0.07 23.35
N HIS A 13 13.08 0.90 23.57
CA HIS A 13 11.89 0.57 24.36
C HIS A 13 10.64 0.31 23.53
N ILE A 14 10.70 0.54 22.24
CA ILE A 14 9.63 0.23 21.30
C ILE A 14 10.13 -0.84 20.32
N THR A 15 9.43 -1.96 20.27
CA THR A 15 9.70 -3.00 19.26
C THR A 15 8.93 -2.71 17.99
N PRO A 16 9.37 -3.19 16.81
CA PRO A 16 8.61 -3.05 15.56
C PRO A 16 7.17 -3.56 15.66
N LEU A 17 6.93 -4.61 16.44
CA LEU A 17 5.60 -5.12 16.71
C LEU A 17 4.74 -4.11 17.49
N GLN A 18 5.28 -3.54 18.58
CA GLN A 18 4.55 -2.56 19.39
C GLN A 18 4.23 -1.29 18.60
N ASP A 19 5.17 -0.83 17.77
CA ASP A 19 5.00 0.30 16.89
C ASP A 19 3.91 0.05 15.85
N SER A 20 3.93 -1.10 15.18
CA SER A 20 2.90 -1.49 14.22
C SER A 20 1.50 -1.62 14.84
N LEU A 21 1.41 -2.18 16.05
CA LEU A 21 0.14 -2.27 16.78
C LEU A 21 -0.43 -0.88 17.13
N TRP A 22 0.45 0.04 17.52
CA TRP A 22 0.09 1.42 17.78
C TRP A 22 -0.48 2.10 16.53
N HIS A 23 0.21 1.99 15.39
CA HIS A 23 -0.24 2.56 14.12
C HIS A 23 -1.61 2.01 13.69
N ARG A 24 -1.79 0.69 13.71
CA ARG A 24 -3.09 0.06 13.39
C ARG A 24 -4.21 0.51 14.31
N SER A 25 -3.92 0.67 15.60
CA SER A 25 -4.92 1.11 16.58
C SER A 25 -5.37 2.56 16.34
N LEU A 26 -4.48 3.43 15.85
CA LEU A 26 -4.81 4.82 15.54
C LEU A 26 -5.51 4.97 14.18
N ILE A 27 -5.09 4.21 13.18
CA ILE A 27 -5.55 4.35 11.79
C ILE A 27 -6.81 3.52 11.54
N GLY A 28 -6.99 2.42 12.29
CA GLY A 28 -8.13 1.52 12.13
C GLY A 28 -8.05 0.61 10.90
N ASN A 29 -6.88 0.57 10.23
CA ASN A 29 -6.62 -0.34 9.11
C ASN A 29 -5.25 -1.00 9.29
N GLU A 30 -5.09 -2.22 8.78
CA GLU A 30 -3.82 -2.95 8.86
C GLU A 30 -2.85 -2.57 7.74
N SER A 31 -3.37 -2.33 6.55
CA SER A 31 -2.58 -2.01 5.35
C SER A 31 -3.36 -1.06 4.45
N CYS A 32 -2.75 0.05 4.06
CA CYS A 32 -3.41 1.06 3.25
C CYS A 32 -2.40 2.01 2.60
N VAL A 33 -2.86 2.87 1.71
CA VAL A 33 -2.14 4.04 1.21
C VAL A 33 -2.84 5.32 1.69
N PHE A 34 -2.07 6.42 1.80
CA PHE A 34 -2.60 7.69 2.29
C PHE A 34 -2.78 8.68 1.15
N SER A 35 -3.74 9.60 1.29
CA SER A 35 -4.06 10.60 0.27
C SER A 35 -3.11 11.82 0.27
N ASN A 36 -1.97 11.74 0.96
CA ASN A 36 -0.98 12.82 1.05
C ASN A 36 0.01 12.84 -0.12
N ALA A 37 0.74 13.93 -0.27
CA ALA A 37 1.71 14.20 -1.33
C ALA A 37 1.12 13.93 -2.73
N GLU A 38 1.80 13.14 -3.57
CA GLU A 38 1.29 12.74 -4.89
C GLU A 38 0.51 11.40 -4.84
N LYS A 39 0.14 10.93 -3.63
CA LYS A 39 -0.73 9.76 -3.39
C LYS A 39 -0.20 8.44 -3.96
N LEU A 40 1.12 8.29 -4.07
CA LEU A 40 1.79 7.16 -4.73
C LEU A 40 1.30 6.96 -6.19
N ALA A 41 0.93 8.03 -6.88
CA ALA A 41 0.38 7.97 -8.22
C ALA A 41 1.33 7.27 -9.20
N LEU A 42 0.75 6.48 -10.10
CA LEU A 42 1.49 5.71 -11.11
C LEU A 42 1.69 6.52 -12.38
N GLN A 43 2.90 6.47 -12.94
CA GLN A 43 3.25 7.06 -14.22
C GLN A 43 3.94 6.02 -15.10
N VAL A 44 3.32 5.66 -16.20
CA VAL A 44 3.91 4.77 -17.20
C VAL A 44 5.02 5.52 -17.94
N MET A 45 6.25 5.03 -17.84
CA MET A 45 7.42 5.62 -18.48
C MET A 45 7.78 4.91 -19.79
N SER A 46 7.53 3.63 -19.87
CA SER A 46 7.71 2.78 -21.06
C SER A 46 6.89 1.50 -20.91
N ASN A 47 6.94 0.63 -21.91
CA ASN A 47 6.26 -0.67 -21.88
C ASN A 47 6.75 -1.62 -20.76
N THR A 48 7.84 -1.26 -20.08
CA THR A 48 8.44 -2.09 -19.02
C THR A 48 8.76 -1.32 -17.75
N LYS A 49 8.47 -0.02 -17.71
CA LYS A 49 8.80 0.81 -16.54
C LYS A 49 7.62 1.65 -16.11
N ILE A 50 7.33 1.56 -14.82
CA ILE A 50 6.36 2.39 -14.13
C ILE A 50 7.09 3.13 -13.02
N ARG A 51 6.81 4.42 -12.92
CA ARG A 51 7.27 5.26 -11.82
C ARG A 51 6.15 5.41 -10.81
N ILE A 52 6.48 5.21 -9.54
CA ILE A 52 5.58 5.45 -8.40
C ILE A 52 6.03 6.77 -7.78
N LYS A 53 5.14 7.74 -7.74
CA LYS A 53 5.41 9.08 -7.25
C LYS A 53 5.39 9.15 -5.72
N SER A 54 5.75 10.31 -5.18
CA SER A 54 5.80 10.53 -3.73
C SER A 54 4.47 10.27 -3.03
N GLY A 55 4.58 9.76 -1.80
CA GLY A 55 3.44 9.43 -0.97
C GLY A 55 3.81 8.53 0.19
N VAL A 56 2.83 8.14 0.96
CA VAL A 56 2.97 7.29 2.14
C VAL A 56 2.01 6.12 2.05
N GLY A 57 2.45 4.96 2.51
CA GLY A 57 1.61 3.78 2.69
C GLY A 57 2.00 3.02 3.94
N MET A 58 1.23 2.00 4.26
CA MET A 58 1.40 1.16 5.43
C MET A 58 1.13 -0.29 5.07
N VAL A 59 2.00 -1.19 5.49
CA VAL A 59 1.83 -2.65 5.38
C VAL A 59 1.83 -3.24 6.78
N GLN A 60 0.70 -3.76 7.23
CA GLN A 60 0.51 -4.34 8.56
C GLN A 60 1.07 -3.45 9.68
N GLY A 61 0.73 -2.15 9.63
CA GLY A 61 1.18 -1.15 10.60
C GLY A 61 2.61 -0.62 10.41
N ARG A 62 3.35 -1.07 9.39
CA ARG A 62 4.70 -0.60 9.06
C ARG A 62 4.62 0.44 7.97
N PHE A 63 4.96 1.68 8.30
CA PHE A 63 4.95 2.77 7.34
C PHE A 63 6.10 2.68 6.35
N PHE A 64 5.82 3.03 5.11
CA PHE A 64 6.81 3.32 4.09
C PHE A 64 6.47 4.65 3.41
N CYS A 65 7.47 5.35 2.88
CA CYS A 65 7.26 6.59 2.16
C CYS A 65 8.21 6.73 0.97
N ILE A 66 7.74 7.46 -0.03
CA ILE A 66 8.56 8.03 -1.09
C ILE A 66 8.55 9.55 -0.84
N ASP A 67 9.73 10.13 -0.63
CA ASP A 67 9.86 11.52 -0.26
C ASP A 67 9.33 12.49 -1.33
N PRO A 68 8.76 13.64 -0.94
CA PRO A 68 8.31 14.66 -1.89
C PRO A 68 9.39 15.05 -2.90
N GLY A 69 9.03 15.09 -4.17
CA GLY A 69 9.94 15.42 -5.27
C GLY A 69 10.84 14.25 -5.71
N THR A 70 10.66 13.06 -5.13
CA THR A 70 11.33 11.82 -5.54
C THR A 70 10.32 10.79 -6.08
N TYR A 71 10.80 9.67 -6.55
CA TYR A 71 9.98 8.57 -7.07
C TYR A 71 10.74 7.25 -6.98
N ASP A 72 10.00 6.15 -6.97
CA ASP A 72 10.54 4.81 -7.19
C ASP A 72 10.25 4.33 -8.61
N GLU A 73 11.08 3.46 -9.16
CA GLU A 73 10.85 2.82 -10.46
C GLU A 73 10.65 1.31 -10.27
N VAL A 74 9.58 0.81 -10.88
CA VAL A 74 9.24 -0.61 -10.90
C VAL A 74 9.36 -1.11 -12.34
N THR A 75 10.01 -2.27 -12.50
CA THR A 75 10.17 -2.91 -13.80
C THR A 75 9.11 -3.99 -13.99
N ILE A 76 8.34 -3.86 -15.07
CA ILE A 76 7.34 -4.83 -15.50
C ILE A 76 7.97 -5.73 -16.56
N GLY A 77 7.71 -7.03 -16.50
CA GLY A 77 8.15 -7.96 -17.52
C GLY A 77 7.54 -7.63 -18.90
N ASN A 78 8.28 -7.89 -19.98
CA ASN A 78 7.77 -7.69 -21.35
C ASN A 78 6.46 -8.46 -21.55
N GLY A 79 5.51 -7.83 -22.22
CA GLY A 79 4.32 -8.50 -22.73
C GLY A 79 4.64 -9.40 -23.95
N ALA A 80 3.65 -10.17 -24.40
CA ALA A 80 3.74 -11.03 -25.57
C ALA A 80 2.71 -10.61 -26.61
N GLN A 81 3.12 -10.51 -27.87
CA GLN A 81 2.23 -10.09 -28.94
C GLN A 81 1.02 -11.01 -29.08
N GLY A 82 -0.18 -10.42 -29.15
CA GLY A 82 -1.45 -11.17 -29.25
C GLY A 82 -1.93 -11.79 -27.94
N MET A 83 -1.27 -11.49 -26.82
CA MET A 83 -1.67 -11.95 -25.49
C MET A 83 -2.00 -10.75 -24.60
N ALA A 84 -2.83 -10.99 -23.60
CA ALA A 84 -3.12 -10.03 -22.54
C ALA A 84 -2.68 -10.60 -21.18
N ARG A 85 -2.32 -9.70 -20.24
CA ARG A 85 -1.88 -10.07 -18.90
C ARG A 85 -2.17 -8.95 -17.91
N ILE A 86 -2.43 -9.30 -16.66
CA ILE A 86 -2.47 -8.36 -15.57
C ILE A 86 -1.37 -8.72 -14.58
N ASP A 87 -0.44 -7.79 -14.33
CA ASP A 87 0.58 -7.91 -13.29
C ASP A 87 0.12 -7.18 -12.05
N LEU A 88 0.54 -7.66 -10.86
CA LEU A 88 0.24 -7.05 -9.58
C LEU A 88 1.53 -6.47 -8.99
N ILE A 89 1.51 -5.19 -8.65
CA ILE A 89 2.57 -4.54 -7.87
C ILE A 89 2.17 -4.63 -6.41
N CYS A 90 3.02 -5.20 -5.57
CA CYS A 90 2.84 -5.27 -4.13
C CYS A 90 3.85 -4.37 -3.40
N ALA A 91 3.38 -3.64 -2.41
CA ALA A 91 4.22 -3.08 -1.38
C ALA A 91 4.60 -4.21 -0.40
N LYS A 92 5.88 -4.51 -0.26
CA LYS A 92 6.39 -5.64 0.49
C LYS A 92 7.31 -5.21 1.60
N VAL A 93 7.00 -5.62 2.80
CA VAL A 93 7.90 -5.54 3.96
C VAL A 93 8.46 -6.93 4.24
N THR A 94 9.77 -7.04 4.34
CA THR A 94 10.43 -8.28 4.76
C THR A 94 11.03 -8.13 6.14
N GLN A 95 11.06 -9.22 6.90
CA GLN A 95 11.65 -9.28 8.22
C GLN A 95 12.65 -10.44 8.27
N ASN A 96 13.87 -10.15 8.71
CA ASN A 96 14.87 -11.20 8.93
C ASN A 96 14.80 -11.77 10.35
N GLU A 97 15.55 -12.82 10.62
CA GLU A 97 15.61 -13.50 11.93
C GLU A 97 16.01 -12.56 13.09
N ASN A 98 16.74 -11.48 12.81
CA ASN A 98 17.15 -10.48 13.80
C ASN A 98 16.10 -9.39 14.02
N GLY A 99 14.92 -9.49 13.38
CA GLY A 99 13.86 -8.49 13.48
C GLY A 99 14.09 -7.21 12.64
N THR A 100 15.17 -7.15 11.84
CA THR A 100 15.38 -6.04 10.91
C THR A 100 14.39 -6.12 9.78
N GLN A 101 13.72 -5.02 9.52
CA GLN A 101 12.71 -4.91 8.47
C GLN A 101 13.24 -4.09 7.28
N SER A 102 12.83 -4.43 6.08
CA SER A 102 13.13 -3.69 4.86
C SER A 102 11.92 -3.63 3.95
N PHE A 103 11.83 -2.55 3.17
CA PHE A 103 10.77 -2.33 2.20
C PHE A 103 11.26 -2.56 0.78
N SER A 104 10.40 -3.08 -0.09
CA SER A 104 10.64 -3.18 -1.53
C SER A 104 9.32 -3.26 -2.29
N TRP A 105 9.32 -2.82 -3.54
CA TRP A 105 8.26 -3.13 -4.48
C TRP A 105 8.49 -4.52 -5.08
N GLU A 106 7.45 -5.34 -5.10
CA GLU A 106 7.46 -6.67 -5.71
C GLU A 106 6.45 -6.71 -6.85
N VAL A 107 6.85 -7.23 -8.01
CA VAL A 107 5.93 -7.43 -9.14
C VAL A 107 5.63 -8.91 -9.25
N ILE A 108 4.37 -9.24 -9.13
CA ILE A 108 3.85 -10.60 -9.36
C ILE A 108 3.27 -10.62 -10.77
N GLN A 109 3.95 -11.35 -11.64
CA GLN A 109 3.54 -11.45 -13.03
C GLN A 109 2.34 -12.37 -13.16
N GLY A 110 1.31 -11.89 -13.85
CA GLY A 110 0.14 -12.69 -14.17
C GLY A 110 0.34 -13.67 -15.32
N GLU A 111 -0.65 -14.49 -15.57
CA GLU A 111 -0.66 -15.42 -16.69
C GLU A 111 -0.95 -14.68 -17.99
N SER A 112 -0.17 -14.98 -19.05
CA SER A 112 -0.41 -14.45 -20.39
C SER A 112 -1.49 -15.30 -21.08
N VAL A 113 -2.62 -14.69 -21.41
CA VAL A 113 -3.79 -15.34 -22.03
C VAL A 113 -4.23 -14.59 -23.28
N SER A 114 -4.97 -15.26 -24.17
CA SER A 114 -5.49 -14.61 -25.39
C SER A 114 -6.66 -13.67 -25.12
N SER A 115 -7.39 -13.88 -24.02
CA SER A 115 -8.52 -13.05 -23.60
C SER A 115 -8.78 -13.21 -22.11
N ASP A 116 -9.42 -12.21 -21.51
CA ASP A 116 -9.87 -12.21 -20.12
C ASP A 116 -8.74 -12.50 -19.10
N PRO A 117 -7.66 -11.67 -19.06
CA PRO A 117 -6.58 -11.84 -18.11
C PRO A 117 -7.08 -11.61 -16.67
N GLN A 118 -6.60 -12.42 -15.75
CA GLN A 118 -6.96 -12.33 -14.33
C GLN A 118 -5.81 -11.76 -13.52
N VAL A 119 -6.14 -11.08 -12.42
CA VAL A 119 -5.15 -10.62 -11.45
C VAL A 119 -4.51 -11.84 -10.79
N PRO A 120 -3.17 -11.92 -10.71
CA PRO A 120 -2.50 -13.05 -10.09
C PRO A 120 -2.81 -13.11 -8.59
N SER A 121 -2.95 -14.34 -8.08
CA SER A 121 -3.01 -14.55 -6.62
C SER A 121 -1.65 -14.27 -5.99
N TYR A 122 -1.66 -13.79 -4.74
CA TYR A 122 -0.46 -13.55 -3.96
C TYR A 122 -0.64 -14.01 -2.51
N MET A 123 0.48 -14.24 -1.83
CA MET A 123 0.48 -14.50 -0.38
C MET A 123 0.70 -13.17 0.35
N GLU A 124 -0.28 -12.77 1.13
CA GLU A 124 -0.18 -11.57 1.95
C GLU A 124 0.90 -11.72 3.02
N GLY A 125 0.92 -12.87 3.68
CA GLY A 125 1.78 -13.14 4.83
C GLY A 125 1.32 -12.42 6.09
N ASP A 126 1.89 -12.79 7.24
CA ASP A 126 1.59 -12.18 8.54
C ASP A 126 2.91 -12.00 9.32
N LEU A 127 3.42 -10.77 9.31
CA LEU A 127 4.66 -10.41 10.00
C LEU A 127 4.56 -10.55 11.52
N ASP A 128 3.37 -10.43 12.08
CA ASP A 128 3.16 -10.54 13.52
C ASP A 128 3.11 -11.99 13.98
N SER A 129 2.70 -12.91 13.10
CA SER A 129 2.77 -14.36 13.30
C SER A 129 4.14 -14.96 13.00
N GLY A 130 5.08 -14.14 12.51
CA GLY A 130 6.47 -14.55 12.27
C GLY A 130 6.79 -14.90 10.82
N ASP A 131 5.92 -14.59 9.86
CA ASP A 131 6.23 -14.73 8.46
C ASP A 131 7.38 -13.81 8.06
N ALA A 132 8.22 -14.26 7.13
CA ALA A 132 9.36 -13.49 6.65
C ALA A 132 8.99 -12.27 5.82
N ALA A 133 7.74 -12.18 5.35
CA ALA A 133 7.26 -11.06 4.53
C ALA A 133 5.76 -10.81 4.70
N GLY A 134 5.39 -9.54 4.77
CA GLY A 134 4.01 -9.05 4.62
C GLY A 134 3.87 -8.24 3.34
N ARG A 135 2.70 -8.30 2.69
CA ARG A 135 2.43 -7.64 1.42
C ARG A 135 1.09 -6.93 1.44
N LEU A 136 1.06 -5.80 0.77
CA LEU A 136 -0.17 -5.10 0.38
C LEU A 136 -0.25 -5.13 -1.15
N ALA A 137 -1.33 -5.67 -1.72
CA ALA A 137 -1.65 -5.48 -3.12
C ALA A 137 -1.83 -3.98 -3.37
N PHE A 138 -0.88 -3.37 -4.08
CA PHE A 138 -0.86 -1.92 -4.26
C PHE A 138 -1.56 -1.51 -5.56
N ALA A 139 -1.14 -2.08 -6.68
CA ALA A 139 -1.67 -1.67 -7.97
C ALA A 139 -1.64 -2.79 -9.01
N THR A 140 -2.60 -2.77 -9.93
CA THR A 140 -2.61 -3.64 -11.10
C THR A 140 -2.05 -2.93 -12.33
N VAL A 141 -1.43 -3.70 -13.21
CA VAL A 141 -0.88 -3.25 -14.49
C VAL A 141 -1.38 -4.16 -15.58
N THR A 142 -2.23 -3.63 -16.45
CA THR A 142 -2.78 -4.38 -17.57
C THR A 142 -1.91 -4.21 -18.81
N LEU A 143 -1.49 -5.33 -19.40
CA LEU A 143 -0.75 -5.37 -20.65
C LEU A 143 -1.62 -5.98 -21.76
N SER A 144 -1.56 -5.35 -22.93
CA SER A 144 -2.13 -5.91 -24.18
C SER A 144 -1.01 -5.94 -25.23
N GLY A 145 -0.70 -7.15 -25.70
CA GLY A 145 0.51 -7.33 -26.50
C GLY A 145 1.75 -6.97 -25.69
N ILE A 146 2.54 -6.03 -26.20
CA ILE A 146 3.77 -5.53 -25.57
C ILE A 146 3.57 -4.21 -24.82
N GLU A 147 2.36 -3.65 -24.79
CA GLU A 147 2.09 -2.33 -24.25
C GLU A 147 1.35 -2.40 -22.91
N ILE A 148 1.69 -1.49 -22.01
CA ILE A 148 0.91 -1.23 -20.79
C ILE A 148 -0.28 -0.36 -21.21
N THR A 149 -1.49 -0.87 -21.05
CA THR A 149 -2.74 -0.21 -21.47
C THR A 149 -3.49 0.45 -20.32
N ALA A 150 -3.32 -0.05 -19.10
CA ALA A 150 -3.94 0.53 -17.92
C ALA A 150 -3.10 0.26 -16.66
N THR A 151 -3.21 1.16 -15.70
CA THR A 151 -2.70 0.99 -14.32
C THR A 151 -3.77 1.48 -13.35
N GLU A 152 -3.99 0.72 -12.27
CA GLU A 152 -5.00 1.04 -11.28
C GLU A 152 -4.46 0.76 -9.87
N ILE A 153 -4.62 1.70 -8.94
CA ILE A 153 -4.32 1.48 -7.52
C ILE A 153 -5.49 0.70 -6.92
N VAL A 154 -5.21 -0.48 -6.37
CA VAL A 154 -6.21 -1.38 -5.78
C VAL A 154 -6.14 -1.41 -4.25
N ALA A 155 -5.10 -0.82 -3.66
CA ALA A 155 -4.98 -0.67 -2.23
C ALA A 155 -6.05 0.29 -1.68
N ASP A 156 -6.53 0.01 -0.48
CA ASP A 156 -7.43 0.93 0.23
C ASP A 156 -6.74 2.28 0.42
N VAL A 157 -7.42 3.35 0.00
CA VAL A 157 -6.94 4.71 0.18
C VAL A 157 -7.57 5.30 1.44
N MET A 158 -6.74 5.55 2.46
CA MET A 158 -7.15 6.33 3.61
C MET A 158 -7.23 7.80 3.20
N ILE A 159 -8.43 8.26 3.02
CA ILE A 159 -8.71 9.67 2.73
C ILE A 159 -8.54 10.41 4.06
N ASP A 160 -7.61 11.34 4.10
CA ASP A 160 -7.43 12.28 5.21
C ASP A 160 -8.49 13.40 5.09
N ASP A 161 -9.71 12.98 4.85
CA ASP A 161 -10.85 13.88 4.75
C ASP A 161 -11.59 13.92 6.09
N CYS A 162 -10.99 14.66 7.02
CA CYS A 162 -11.70 15.12 8.21
C CYS A 162 -12.74 16.19 7.85
N SER A 163 -12.95 16.49 6.58
CA SER A 163 -14.01 17.38 6.13
C SER A 163 -15.30 16.57 6.03
N MET A 164 -16.18 16.83 6.95
CA MET A 164 -17.59 16.46 6.84
C MET A 164 -18.16 17.12 5.57
N THR A 165 -18.80 16.36 4.72
CA THR A 165 -19.51 16.93 3.57
C THR A 165 -20.65 17.83 4.09
N GLU A 166 -21.05 18.80 3.27
CA GLU A 166 -22.16 19.69 3.64
C GLU A 166 -23.43 18.92 4.02
N ALA A 167 -23.68 17.79 3.33
CA ALA A 167 -24.82 16.90 3.65
C ALA A 167 -24.67 16.17 5.01
N GLU A 168 -23.46 15.73 5.35
CA GLU A 168 -23.18 15.11 6.66
C GLU A 168 -23.22 16.15 7.79
N TYR A 169 -22.80 17.39 7.50
CA TYR A 169 -22.92 18.48 8.44
C TYR A 169 -24.40 18.83 8.70
N ASP A 170 -25.22 18.92 7.66
CA ASP A 170 -26.65 19.21 7.76
C ASP A 170 -27.39 18.10 8.54
N GLU A 171 -27.08 16.82 8.26
CA GLU A 171 -27.66 15.69 9.01
C GLU A 171 -27.26 15.73 10.48
N LEU A 172 -26.00 16.03 10.79
CA LEU A 172 -25.52 16.16 12.17
C LEU A 172 -26.14 17.38 12.85
N ALA A 173 -26.26 18.50 12.17
CA ALA A 173 -26.87 19.73 12.69
C ALA A 173 -28.36 19.53 13.02
N GLU A 174 -29.09 18.80 12.17
CA GLU A 174 -30.50 18.43 12.43
C GLU A 174 -30.59 17.50 13.66
N LEU A 175 -29.71 16.49 13.76
CA LEU A 175 -29.68 15.54 14.87
C LEU A 175 -29.35 16.21 16.21
N LEU A 176 -28.50 17.24 16.20
CA LEU A 176 -28.11 18.02 17.37
C LEU A 176 -29.07 19.21 17.66
N GLY A 177 -30.03 19.50 16.76
CA GLY A 177 -30.97 20.59 16.93
C GLY A 177 -30.33 21.98 16.82
N ILE A 178 -29.22 22.12 16.05
CA ILE A 178 -28.48 23.36 15.82
C ILE A 178 -28.64 23.89 14.39
N SER A 179 -29.65 23.40 13.64
CA SER A 179 -30.00 23.97 12.34
C SER A 179 -30.51 25.42 12.51
N GLU A 180 -29.93 26.36 11.73
CA GLU A 180 -30.35 27.76 11.67
C GLU A 180 -31.79 27.94 11.17
#